data_93e7ad3ee0f432dbc1e4829852eb20a8
#
_entry.id   93e7ad3ee0f432dbc1e4829852eb20a8
#
_cell.length_a   1.000
_cell.length_b   1.000
_cell.length_c   1.000
_cell.angle_alpha   90.00
_cell.angle_beta   90.00
_cell.angle_gamma   90.00
#
_symmetry.space_group_name_H-M   'P 1'
#
loop_
_entity.id
_entity.type
_entity.pdbx_description
1 polymer ?
#
loop_
_entity_poly.entity_id
_entity_poly.type
_entity_poly.pdbx_seq_one_letter_code
_entity_poly.pdbx_strand_id
1 'polypeptide(L)'
;MADDRFDDYTRSPTRGGRKRGQQNEALGRSRGGFTTKIHAACDSHGNPVRFILTAGQASDYTQALALLENMKAEAVLADKGYDADYVVEAVGNMGAIVVIPPKSNRKILREYDAILYKERNHIERMFNKLKHFRRIATRYDKTALSFMAFLNLAAIYLWLKSTTLV
;
A
#
# COMPACT_ATOMS: atom_id res chain seq x y z
N MET A 1 1.06 -7.21 2.12
CA MET A 1 1.01 -5.73 1.93
C MET A 1 2.41 -5.20 1.63
N ALA A 2 2.55 -4.33 0.66
CA ALA A 2 3.79 -3.64 0.35
C ALA A 2 3.57 -2.13 0.31
N ASP A 3 4.66 -1.40 0.53
CA ASP A 3 4.73 0.04 0.37
C ASP A 3 5.36 0.34 -1.00
N ASP A 4 4.69 1.10 -1.82
CA ASP A 4 5.28 1.64 -3.04
C ASP A 4 5.16 3.16 -3.04
N ARG A 5 6.29 3.84 -3.24
CA ARG A 5 6.37 5.29 -3.27
C ARG A 5 6.36 5.74 -4.71
N PHE A 6 5.39 6.58 -5.02
CA PHE A 6 5.31 7.24 -6.31
C PHE A 6 5.81 8.67 -6.16
N ASP A 7 6.83 9.01 -6.93
CA ASP A 7 7.37 10.36 -6.94
C ASP A 7 6.44 11.29 -7.71
N ASP A 8 6.05 12.39 -7.06
CA ASP A 8 5.32 13.46 -7.72
C ASP A 8 6.34 14.38 -8.39
N TYR A 9 6.31 14.45 -9.72
CA TYR A 9 7.20 15.33 -10.48
C TYR A 9 6.92 16.78 -10.08
N THR A 10 7.96 17.43 -9.62
CA THR A 10 8.02 18.80 -9.16
C THR A 10 7.16 19.77 -9.98
N ARG A 11 6.01 20.11 -9.46
CA ARG A 11 5.30 21.32 -9.85
C ARG A 11 5.89 22.45 -9.02
N SER A 12 6.45 23.44 -9.68
CA SER A 12 6.79 24.71 -9.05
C SER A 12 5.63 25.19 -8.18
N PRO A 13 5.84 25.61 -6.93
CA PRO A 13 4.77 26.06 -6.07
C PRO A 13 4.17 27.32 -6.70
N THR A 14 2.99 27.20 -7.29
CA THR A 14 2.18 28.37 -7.61
C THR A 14 1.86 29.07 -6.31
N ARG A 15 2.42 30.27 -6.11
CA ARG A 15 2.10 31.18 -5.02
C ARG A 15 0.60 31.25 -4.83
N GLY A 16 0.09 30.85 -3.66
CA GLY A 16 -1.29 31.11 -3.24
C GLY A 16 -2.17 29.93 -2.80
N GLY A 17 -1.62 28.72 -2.59
CA GLY A 17 -2.43 27.58 -2.12
C GLY A 17 -2.56 27.53 -0.59
N ARG A 18 -3.79 27.63 -0.09
CA ARG A 18 -4.17 27.54 1.32
C ARG A 18 -3.51 26.33 2.02
N LYS A 19 -2.80 26.57 3.13
CA LYS A 19 -2.16 25.54 3.99
C LYS A 19 -3.12 24.47 4.56
N ARG A 20 -4.44 24.65 4.43
CA ARG A 20 -5.47 23.71 4.91
C ARG A 20 -5.75 22.51 4.01
N GLY A 21 -5.24 22.48 2.77
CA GLY A 21 -5.58 21.43 1.79
C GLY A 21 -4.59 20.25 1.73
N GLN A 22 -3.35 20.40 2.17
CA GLN A 22 -2.32 19.41 1.90
C GLN A 22 -2.49 18.07 2.64
N GLN A 23 -2.98 18.08 3.88
CA GLN A 23 -3.20 16.85 4.66
C GLN A 23 -4.36 16.01 4.09
N ASN A 24 -5.42 16.68 3.58
CA ASN A 24 -6.56 15.99 2.97
C ASN A 24 -6.24 15.44 1.57
N GLU A 25 -5.16 15.91 0.94
CA GLU A 25 -4.79 15.49 -0.40
C GLU A 25 -3.75 14.36 -0.42
N ALA A 26 -3.46 13.75 0.72
CA ALA A 26 -2.46 12.70 0.88
C ALA A 26 -1.10 13.07 0.26
N LEU A 27 -0.70 14.34 0.34
CA LEU A 27 0.56 14.87 -0.12
C LEU A 27 1.45 15.23 1.07
N GLY A 28 2.68 14.75 1.07
CA GLY A 28 3.63 15.05 2.13
C GLY A 28 5.06 15.12 1.63
N ARG A 29 5.89 15.82 2.39
CA ARG A 29 7.29 16.01 2.05
C ARG A 29 8.10 14.76 2.40
N SER A 30 8.68 14.13 1.39
CA SER A 30 9.68 13.07 1.54
C SER A 30 11.06 13.57 1.10
N ARG A 31 12.07 12.71 1.12
CA ARG A 31 13.41 13.04 0.63
C ARG A 31 13.41 13.41 -0.86
N GLY A 32 12.47 12.88 -1.65
CA GLY A 32 12.31 13.17 -3.09
C GLY A 32 11.36 14.33 -3.40
N GLY A 33 10.85 15.08 -2.41
CA GLY A 33 9.90 16.16 -2.62
C GLY A 33 8.50 15.85 -2.08
N PHE A 34 7.47 16.38 -2.74
CA PHE A 34 6.07 16.06 -2.39
C PHE A 34 5.69 14.72 -3.00
N THR A 35 5.37 13.75 -2.15
CA THR A 35 5.00 12.39 -2.56
C THR A 35 3.72 11.92 -1.89
N THR A 36 3.03 11.01 -2.58
CA THR A 36 1.92 10.23 -2.04
C THR A 36 2.36 8.79 -1.89
N LYS A 37 2.03 8.20 -0.76
CA LYS A 37 2.26 6.78 -0.52
C LYS A 37 0.96 6.01 -0.77
N ILE A 38 1.04 4.92 -1.52
CA ILE A 38 -0.07 4.00 -1.75
C ILE A 38 0.16 2.78 -0.88
N HIS A 39 -0.71 2.58 0.10
CA HIS A 39 -0.79 1.32 0.82
C HIS A 39 -1.82 0.44 0.13
N ALA A 40 -1.50 -0.82 -0.09
CA ALA A 40 -2.36 -1.73 -0.81
C ALA A 40 -2.44 -3.10 -0.15
N ALA A 41 -3.57 -3.76 -0.31
CA ALA A 41 -3.74 -5.18 -0.11
C ALA A 41 -4.12 -5.84 -1.43
N CYS A 42 -3.60 -7.03 -1.69
CA CYS A 42 -4.00 -7.89 -2.81
C CYS A 42 -4.37 -9.28 -2.30
N ASP A 43 -5.11 -10.01 -3.13
CA ASP A 43 -5.40 -11.42 -2.90
C ASP A 43 -4.20 -12.33 -3.26
N SER A 44 -4.36 -13.64 -3.11
CA SER A 44 -3.35 -14.66 -3.43
C SER A 44 -2.99 -14.72 -4.93
N HIS A 45 -3.79 -14.14 -5.80
CA HIS A 45 -3.54 -14.04 -7.25
C HIS A 45 -2.86 -12.73 -7.64
N GLY A 46 -2.67 -11.82 -6.67
CA GLY A 46 -2.11 -10.49 -6.91
C GLY A 46 -3.11 -9.50 -7.49
N ASN A 47 -4.42 -9.73 -7.30
CA ASN A 47 -5.43 -8.75 -7.66
C ASN A 47 -5.61 -7.75 -6.53
N PRO A 48 -5.68 -6.44 -6.82
CA PRO A 48 -5.84 -5.42 -5.79
C PRO A 48 -7.20 -5.52 -5.10
N VAL A 49 -7.20 -5.51 -3.76
CA VAL A 49 -8.41 -5.59 -2.93
C VAL A 49 -8.72 -4.25 -2.27
N ARG A 50 -7.69 -3.54 -1.83
CA ARG A 50 -7.87 -2.25 -1.15
C ARG A 50 -6.67 -1.35 -1.36
N PHE A 51 -6.95 -0.05 -1.48
CA PHE A 51 -5.94 1.01 -1.48
C PHE A 51 -6.22 2.03 -0.39
N ILE A 52 -5.16 2.56 0.22
CA ILE A 52 -5.21 3.71 1.12
C ILE A 52 -4.10 4.67 0.68
N LEU A 53 -4.44 5.96 0.55
CA LEU A 53 -3.48 7.00 0.23
C LEU A 53 -3.08 7.76 1.49
N THR A 54 -1.78 7.95 1.65
CA THR A 54 -1.25 8.80 2.72
C THR A 54 -0.16 9.73 2.20
N ALA A 55 0.19 10.71 3.01
CA ALA A 55 1.37 11.52 2.77
C ALA A 55 2.64 10.65 2.76
N GLY A 56 3.59 10.93 1.88
CA GLY A 56 4.75 10.08 1.62
C GLY A 56 5.65 9.77 2.84
N GLN A 57 5.57 10.58 3.90
CA GLN A 57 6.29 10.35 5.16
C GLN A 57 5.55 9.44 6.15
N ALA A 58 4.30 9.05 5.88
CA ALA A 58 3.53 8.20 6.79
C ALA A 58 4.18 6.82 6.94
N SER A 59 4.14 6.27 8.15
CA SER A 59 4.65 4.93 8.44
C SER A 59 3.66 3.85 7.97
N ASP A 60 4.16 2.76 7.43
CA ASP A 60 3.36 1.71 6.80
C ASP A 60 2.43 1.01 7.79
N TYR A 61 2.95 0.65 8.95
CA TYR A 61 2.18 -0.06 9.97
C TYR A 61 0.96 0.71 10.48
N THR A 62 0.95 2.06 10.36
CA THR A 62 -0.19 2.87 10.80
C THR A 62 -1.46 2.63 9.98
N GLN A 63 -1.32 2.12 8.74
CA GLN A 63 -2.43 1.82 7.86
C GLN A 63 -2.82 0.34 7.87
N ALA A 64 -2.10 -0.50 8.60
CA ALA A 64 -2.31 -1.94 8.60
C ALA A 64 -3.74 -2.34 9.00
N LEU A 65 -4.26 -1.78 10.10
CA LEU A 65 -5.61 -2.10 10.59
C LEU A 65 -6.69 -1.69 9.58
N ALA A 66 -6.55 -0.50 9.01
CA ALA A 66 -7.48 -0.01 7.99
C ALA A 66 -7.42 -0.85 6.69
N LEU A 67 -6.24 -1.37 6.32
CA LEU A 67 -6.12 -2.31 5.20
C LEU A 67 -6.79 -3.64 5.49
N LEU A 68 -6.75 -4.12 6.73
CA LEU A 68 -7.30 -5.41 7.16
C LEU A 68 -8.79 -5.36 7.54
N GLU A 69 -9.36 -4.16 7.68
CA GLU A 69 -10.73 -3.96 8.15
C GLU A 69 -11.73 -4.76 7.30
N ASN A 70 -12.57 -5.56 7.94
CA ASN A 70 -13.58 -6.43 7.32
C ASN A 70 -13.02 -7.43 6.29
N MET A 71 -11.73 -7.74 6.35
CA MET A 71 -11.14 -8.81 5.54
C MET A 71 -11.21 -10.15 6.26
N LYS A 72 -11.32 -11.22 5.47
CA LYS A 72 -11.11 -12.61 5.90
C LYS A 72 -9.91 -13.15 5.12
N ALA A 73 -8.96 -13.73 5.81
CA ALA A 73 -7.78 -14.32 5.21
C ALA A 73 -7.30 -15.52 6.03
N GLU A 74 -6.75 -16.52 5.38
CA GLU A 74 -6.07 -17.64 6.02
C GLU A 74 -4.67 -17.24 6.50
N ALA A 75 -4.01 -16.37 5.75
CA ALA A 75 -2.71 -15.82 6.09
C ALA A 75 -2.60 -14.34 5.66
N VAL A 76 -1.86 -13.55 6.43
CA VAL A 76 -1.52 -12.16 6.10
C VAL A 76 -0.02 -12.02 5.96
N LEU A 77 0.40 -11.76 4.73
CA LEU A 77 1.79 -11.56 4.37
C LEU A 77 2.07 -10.07 4.26
N ALA A 78 3.06 -9.57 4.99
CA ALA A 78 3.48 -8.18 4.88
C ALA A 78 4.99 -8.05 5.09
N ASP A 79 5.57 -6.93 4.67
CA ASP A 79 6.98 -6.68 4.89
C ASP A 79 7.27 -6.29 6.35
N LYS A 80 8.56 -6.21 6.69
CA LYS A 80 9.02 -5.81 8.03
C LYS A 80 8.57 -4.40 8.44
N GLY A 81 8.15 -3.55 7.51
CA GLY A 81 7.59 -2.23 7.79
C GLY A 81 6.31 -2.33 8.62
N TYR A 82 5.56 -3.40 8.44
CA TYR A 82 4.32 -3.70 9.16
C TYR A 82 4.53 -4.46 10.50
N ASP A 83 5.78 -4.73 10.89
CA ASP A 83 6.10 -5.40 12.13
C ASP A 83 5.85 -4.48 13.35
N ALA A 84 4.61 -4.49 13.84
CA ALA A 84 4.16 -3.87 15.08
C ALA A 84 3.29 -4.86 15.86
N ASP A 85 3.38 -4.85 17.20
CA ASP A 85 2.71 -5.88 18.01
C ASP A 85 1.20 -5.86 17.82
N TYR A 86 0.58 -4.68 17.78
CA TYR A 86 -0.86 -4.55 17.56
C TYR A 86 -1.31 -5.03 16.16
N VAL A 87 -0.43 -4.98 15.13
CA VAL A 87 -0.73 -5.51 13.79
C VAL A 87 -0.74 -7.03 13.84
N VAL A 88 0.27 -7.62 14.50
CA VAL A 88 0.38 -9.07 14.68
C VAL A 88 -0.79 -9.61 15.48
N GLU A 89 -1.16 -8.93 16.57
CA GLU A 89 -2.31 -9.28 17.40
C GLU A 89 -3.63 -9.20 16.59
N ALA A 90 -3.81 -8.13 15.81
CA ALA A 90 -5.00 -7.97 14.98
C ALA A 90 -5.13 -9.09 13.94
N VAL A 91 -4.03 -9.50 13.31
CA VAL A 91 -4.01 -10.63 12.36
C VAL A 91 -4.31 -11.95 13.10
N GLY A 92 -3.74 -12.17 14.28
CA GLY A 92 -4.04 -13.34 15.11
C GLY A 92 -5.51 -13.40 15.52
N ASN A 93 -6.10 -12.27 15.93
CA ASN A 93 -7.52 -12.17 16.29
C ASN A 93 -8.47 -12.44 15.11
N MET A 94 -8.01 -12.27 13.87
CA MET A 94 -8.75 -12.67 12.66
C MET A 94 -8.72 -14.20 12.45
N GLY A 95 -7.93 -14.94 13.22
CA GLY A 95 -7.66 -16.36 13.00
C GLY A 95 -6.72 -16.64 11.83
N ALA A 96 -5.98 -15.63 11.36
CA ALA A 96 -5.07 -15.74 10.22
C ALA A 96 -3.62 -16.02 10.66
N ILE A 97 -2.88 -16.73 9.83
CA ILE A 97 -1.44 -16.95 10.01
C ILE A 97 -0.69 -15.64 9.76
N VAL A 98 0.16 -15.24 10.70
CA VAL A 98 0.99 -14.04 10.60
C VAL A 98 2.29 -14.37 9.88
N VAL A 99 2.50 -13.78 8.69
CA VAL A 99 3.72 -13.95 7.89
C VAL A 99 4.40 -12.60 7.69
N ILE A 100 4.91 -12.06 8.78
CA ILE A 100 5.57 -10.74 8.84
C ILE A 100 6.96 -10.91 9.45
N PRO A 101 8.05 -10.69 8.67
CA PRO A 101 9.40 -10.75 9.21
C PRO A 101 9.61 -9.73 10.33
N PRO A 102 10.28 -10.10 11.42
CA PRO A 102 10.58 -9.16 12.49
C PRO A 102 11.58 -8.10 12.05
N LYS A 103 11.44 -6.90 12.61
CA LYS A 103 12.45 -5.84 12.49
C LYS A 103 13.72 -6.27 13.22
N SER A 104 14.89 -5.89 12.67
CA SER A 104 16.21 -6.25 13.22
C SER A 104 16.46 -5.71 14.63
N ASN A 105 15.77 -4.67 15.04
CA ASN A 105 15.89 -4.05 16.37
C ASN A 105 14.94 -4.63 17.41
N ARG A 106 14.19 -5.70 17.10
CA ARG A 106 13.35 -6.37 18.09
C ARG A 106 14.20 -7.12 19.11
N LYS A 107 13.79 -7.03 20.39
CA LYS A 107 14.40 -7.81 21.49
C LYS A 107 14.06 -9.30 21.40
N ILE A 108 12.83 -9.60 20.98
CA ILE A 108 12.33 -10.96 20.79
C ILE A 108 11.97 -11.12 19.33
N LEU A 109 12.72 -11.97 18.63
CA LEU A 109 12.44 -12.31 17.23
C LEU A 109 11.27 -13.30 17.21
N ARG A 110 10.33 -13.05 16.29
CA ARG A 110 9.22 -13.97 16.00
C ARG A 110 9.60 -14.84 14.82
N GLU A 111 9.27 -16.11 14.92
CA GLU A 111 9.33 -16.99 13.77
C GLU A 111 8.21 -16.67 12.80
N TYR A 112 8.46 -16.87 11.52
CA TYR A 112 7.48 -16.73 10.46
C TYR A 112 7.79 -17.76 9.36
N ASP A 113 6.79 -18.14 8.58
CA ASP A 113 6.98 -19.04 7.45
C ASP A 113 7.71 -18.32 6.29
N ALA A 114 9.01 -18.60 6.15
CA ALA A 114 9.85 -18.01 5.11
C ALA A 114 9.51 -18.55 3.69
N ILE A 115 8.87 -19.72 3.60
CA ILE A 115 8.44 -20.29 2.32
C ILE A 115 7.20 -19.54 1.86
N LEU A 116 6.20 -19.45 2.71
CA LEU A 116 4.97 -18.71 2.43
C LEU A 116 5.25 -17.22 2.22
N TYR A 117 6.24 -16.65 2.89
CA TYR A 117 6.62 -15.24 2.70
C TYR A 117 7.03 -14.91 1.26
N LYS A 118 7.51 -15.86 0.47
CA LYS A 118 7.86 -15.64 -0.94
C LYS A 118 6.65 -15.23 -1.79
N GLU A 119 5.46 -15.67 -1.40
CA GLU A 119 4.21 -15.30 -2.07
C GLU A 119 3.89 -13.79 -1.94
N ARG A 120 4.55 -13.08 -1.02
CA ARG A 120 4.50 -11.61 -0.98
C ARG A 120 4.89 -10.95 -2.31
N ASN A 121 5.62 -11.63 -3.15
CA ASN A 121 5.95 -11.17 -4.50
C ASN A 121 4.71 -10.84 -5.36
N HIS A 122 3.54 -11.38 -5.04
CA HIS A 122 2.29 -11.05 -5.74
C HIS A 122 1.94 -9.57 -5.64
N ILE A 123 2.17 -8.93 -4.48
CA ILE A 123 1.90 -7.49 -4.33
C ILE A 123 2.91 -6.64 -5.10
N GLU A 124 4.19 -7.05 -5.17
CA GLU A 124 5.19 -6.36 -5.98
C GLU A 124 4.83 -6.42 -7.48
N ARG A 125 4.40 -7.60 -7.95
CA ARG A 125 3.90 -7.76 -9.32
C ARG A 125 2.65 -6.92 -9.59
N MET A 126 1.74 -6.81 -8.61
CA MET A 126 0.58 -5.93 -8.71
C MET A 126 1.00 -4.47 -8.89
N PHE A 127 1.92 -3.96 -8.06
CA PHE A 127 2.43 -2.60 -8.21
C PHE A 127 3.13 -2.39 -9.55
N ASN A 128 3.91 -3.37 -10.02
CA ASN A 128 4.53 -3.28 -11.34
C ASN A 128 3.49 -3.17 -12.46
N LYS A 129 2.39 -3.94 -12.39
CA LYS A 129 1.27 -3.82 -13.34
C LYS A 129 0.61 -2.43 -13.25
N LEU A 130 0.40 -1.90 -12.04
CA LEU A 130 -0.17 -0.56 -11.84
C LEU A 130 0.72 0.55 -12.40
N LYS A 131 2.05 0.41 -12.32
CA LYS A 131 3.01 1.38 -12.88
C LYS A 131 2.99 1.46 -14.41
N HIS A 132 2.41 0.48 -15.12
CA HIS A 132 2.18 0.61 -16.56
C HIS A 132 1.16 1.71 -16.90
N PHE A 133 0.31 2.08 -15.95
CA PHE A 133 -0.58 3.23 -16.11
C PHE A 133 0.15 4.50 -15.74
N ARG A 134 0.50 5.31 -16.75
CA ARG A 134 1.33 6.52 -16.58
C ARG A 134 0.81 7.47 -15.50
N ARG A 135 -0.52 7.64 -15.36
CA ARG A 135 -1.12 8.50 -14.33
C ARG A 135 -1.02 7.95 -12.91
N ILE A 136 -0.74 6.64 -12.78
CA ILE A 136 -0.46 6.01 -11.49
C ILE A 136 1.04 6.05 -11.22
N ALA A 137 1.87 5.72 -12.20
CA ALA A 137 3.33 5.78 -12.07
C ALA A 137 3.83 7.18 -11.68
N THR A 138 3.14 8.22 -12.15
CA THR A 138 3.39 9.61 -11.78
C THR A 138 2.06 10.29 -11.48
N ARG A 139 1.87 10.77 -10.25
CA ARG A 139 0.65 11.43 -9.85
C ARG A 139 0.57 12.82 -10.47
N TYR A 140 -0.33 13.00 -11.44
CA TYR A 140 -0.67 14.30 -12.03
C TYR A 140 -1.88 14.95 -11.36
N ASP A 141 -2.63 14.18 -10.58
CA ASP A 141 -3.90 14.61 -10.00
C ASP A 141 -3.68 15.46 -8.76
N LYS A 142 -4.34 16.62 -8.73
CA LYS A 142 -4.25 17.55 -7.61
C LYS A 142 -4.91 16.99 -6.35
N THR A 143 -6.03 16.24 -6.50
CA THR A 143 -6.79 15.73 -5.38
C THR A 143 -6.52 14.26 -5.15
N ALA A 144 -6.52 13.83 -3.87
CA ALA A 144 -6.43 12.44 -3.48
C ALA A 144 -7.60 11.63 -4.05
N LEU A 145 -8.78 12.21 -4.10
CA LEU A 145 -9.99 11.57 -4.65
C LEU A 145 -9.82 11.21 -6.13
N SER A 146 -9.34 12.14 -6.96
CA SER A 146 -9.11 11.87 -8.38
C SER A 146 -8.04 10.81 -8.59
N PHE A 147 -6.95 10.85 -7.82
CA PHE A 147 -5.91 9.84 -7.88
C PHE A 147 -6.40 8.46 -7.46
N MET A 148 -7.19 8.39 -6.37
CA MET A 148 -7.84 7.15 -5.92
C MET A 148 -8.80 6.59 -6.99
N ALA A 149 -9.55 7.45 -7.67
CA ALA A 149 -10.44 7.02 -8.76
C ALA A 149 -9.66 6.33 -9.89
N PHE A 150 -8.50 6.86 -10.30
CA PHE A 150 -7.63 6.22 -11.28
C PHE A 150 -7.05 4.89 -10.79
N LEU A 151 -6.67 4.80 -9.52
CA LEU A 151 -6.23 3.54 -8.92
C LEU A 151 -7.32 2.47 -8.97
N ASN A 152 -8.56 2.85 -8.62
CA ASN A 152 -9.69 1.93 -8.66
C ASN A 152 -10.04 1.49 -10.10
N LEU A 153 -9.97 2.39 -11.08
CA LEU A 153 -10.15 2.03 -12.50
C LEU A 153 -9.09 1.06 -12.98
N ALA A 154 -7.82 1.27 -12.61
CA ALA A 154 -6.75 0.35 -12.92
C ALA A 154 -6.94 -1.01 -12.22
N ALA A 155 -7.41 -1.01 -10.97
CA ALA A 155 -7.75 -2.23 -10.25
C ALA A 155 -8.84 -3.03 -10.97
N ILE A 156 -9.92 -2.38 -11.39
CA ILE A 156 -11.01 -3.00 -12.15
C ILE A 156 -10.44 -3.62 -13.44
N TYR A 157 -9.59 -2.90 -14.16
CA TYR A 157 -8.95 -3.44 -15.37
C TYR A 157 -8.11 -4.68 -15.06
N LEU A 158 -7.32 -4.68 -13.99
CA LEU A 158 -6.49 -5.83 -13.60
C LEU A 158 -7.37 -7.04 -13.23
N TRP A 159 -8.47 -6.83 -12.52
CA TRP A 159 -9.46 -7.86 -12.20
C TRP A 159 -10.07 -8.47 -13.46
N LEU A 160 -10.58 -7.65 -14.37
CA LEU A 160 -11.17 -8.10 -15.61
C LEU A 160 -10.17 -8.92 -16.44
N LYS A 161 -8.91 -8.45 -16.52
CA LYS A 161 -7.87 -9.17 -17.24
C LYS A 161 -7.52 -10.52 -16.59
N SER A 162 -7.55 -10.62 -15.27
CA SER A 162 -7.27 -11.88 -14.57
C SER A 162 -8.38 -12.92 -14.76
N THR A 163 -9.63 -12.48 -14.87
CA THR A 163 -10.79 -13.36 -15.08
C THR A 163 -10.97 -13.81 -16.54
N THR A 164 -10.42 -13.07 -17.51
CA THR A 164 -10.56 -13.37 -18.94
C THR A 164 -9.50 -14.40 -19.45
N LEU A 165 -8.52 -14.75 -18.62
CA LEU A 165 -7.44 -15.69 -18.96
C LEU A 165 -7.71 -17.12 -18.45
N VAL A 166 -8.98 -17.46 -18.18
CA VAL A 166 -9.44 -18.82 -17.84
C VAL A 166 -10.08 -19.44 -19.07
#